data_7b05d732efbab191acfc1691f078ce7c
#
_entry.id   7b05d732efbab191acfc1691f078ce7c
#
_cell.length_a   1.000
_cell.length_b   1.000
_cell.length_c   1.000
_cell.angle_alpha   90.00
_cell.angle_beta   90.00
_cell.angle_gamma   90.00
#
_symmetry.space_group_name_H-M   'P 1'
#
loop_
_entity.id
_entity.type
_entity.pdbx_description
1 polymer ?
#
loop_
_entity_poly.entity_id
_entity_poly.type
_entity_poly.pdbx_seq_one_letter_code
_entity_poly.pdbx_strand_id
1 'polypeptide(L)'
;MIIVRSPLRITLGGGGTDLPVWYKENKSFLIFLSINKYVYITLSERDYDKKIWLSYSDIENLNNISKIKNEYIKVCFKRFKNLKGIELHSITDIPSSSGLGSSGSFLVSINYALNIYKKINMSKNDLAELSCNQEIFGLNKSSGKQDQYAAVYGGFKTMKINNK
;
A
#
# COMPACT_ATOMS: atom_id res chain seq x y z
N MET A 1 17.15 -9.15 5.10
CA MET A 1 16.36 -7.92 5.33
C MET A 1 15.99 -7.30 3.99
N ILE A 2 14.75 -6.88 3.83
CA ILE A 2 14.20 -6.19 2.65
C ILE A 2 13.83 -4.79 3.09
N ILE A 3 14.22 -3.77 2.29
CA ILE A 3 13.85 -2.38 2.53
C ILE A 3 13.15 -1.88 1.28
N VAL A 4 11.93 -1.39 1.44
CA VAL A 4 11.11 -0.80 0.38
C VAL A 4 10.78 0.63 0.75
N ARG A 5 10.83 1.53 -0.22
CA ARG A 5 10.28 2.88 -0.08
C ARG A 5 9.31 3.18 -1.21
N SER A 6 8.19 3.80 -0.90
CA SER A 6 7.23 4.27 -1.88
C SER A 6 6.97 5.77 -1.70
N PRO A 7 6.98 6.56 -2.78
CA PRO A 7 6.79 8.00 -2.68
C PRO A 7 5.34 8.35 -2.32
N LEU A 8 5.18 9.47 -1.66
CA LEU A 8 3.90 10.17 -1.52
C LEU A 8 3.62 11.00 -2.78
N ARG A 9 2.40 11.54 -2.90
CA ARG A 9 1.95 12.27 -4.09
C ARG A 9 1.18 13.55 -3.76
N ILE A 10 1.21 14.50 -4.71
CA ILE A 10 0.31 15.64 -4.79
C ILE A 10 -0.58 15.46 -6.02
N THR A 11 -1.88 15.70 -5.88
CA THR A 11 -2.82 15.73 -6.99
C THR A 11 -2.89 17.15 -7.54
N LEU A 12 -2.62 17.32 -8.83
CA LEU A 12 -2.65 18.62 -9.51
C LEU A 12 -4.01 18.89 -10.16
N GLY A 13 -4.73 17.84 -10.53
CA GLY A 13 -6.05 17.96 -11.14
C GLY A 13 -6.77 16.62 -11.23
N GLY A 14 -8.11 16.66 -11.28
CA GLY A 14 -8.95 15.49 -11.45
C GLY A 14 -9.14 14.62 -10.19
N GLY A 15 -8.68 15.08 -9.02
CA GLY A 15 -8.85 14.34 -7.77
C GLY A 15 -10.33 14.02 -7.49
N GLY A 16 -10.59 12.79 -7.01
CA GLY A 16 -11.94 12.29 -6.78
C GLY A 16 -12.59 11.62 -8.01
N THR A 17 -12.11 11.87 -9.24
CA THR A 17 -12.64 11.18 -10.41
C THR A 17 -12.16 9.73 -10.50
N ASP A 18 -11.18 9.34 -9.68
CA ASP A 18 -10.68 7.98 -9.52
C ASP A 18 -11.40 7.15 -8.46
N LEU A 19 -12.42 7.72 -7.84
CA LEU A 19 -13.31 6.99 -6.92
C LEU A 19 -14.24 6.05 -7.69
N PRO A 20 -14.51 4.83 -7.17
CA PRO A 20 -15.40 3.86 -7.83
C PRO A 20 -16.80 4.41 -8.16
N VAL A 21 -17.32 5.28 -7.32
CA VAL A 21 -18.62 5.93 -7.53
C VAL A 21 -18.63 6.82 -8.77
N TRP A 22 -17.48 7.34 -9.18
CA TRP A 22 -17.35 8.17 -10.36
C TRP A 22 -16.96 7.37 -11.61
N TYR A 23 -15.82 6.63 -11.55
CA TYR A 23 -15.25 6.01 -12.75
C TYR A 23 -16.05 4.84 -13.31
N LYS A 24 -17.00 4.29 -12.56
CA LYS A 24 -17.92 3.26 -13.07
C LYS A 24 -18.90 3.80 -14.12
N GLU A 25 -19.25 5.08 -14.02
CA GLU A 25 -20.24 5.72 -14.87
C GLU A 25 -19.63 6.78 -15.80
N ASN A 26 -18.46 7.32 -15.42
CA ASN A 26 -17.83 8.43 -16.10
C ASN A 26 -16.39 8.12 -16.48
N LYS A 27 -15.88 8.80 -17.51
CA LYS A 27 -14.45 8.81 -17.81
C LYS A 27 -13.71 9.62 -16.73
N SER A 28 -12.54 9.16 -16.34
CA SER A 28 -11.70 9.81 -15.36
C SER A 28 -10.39 10.25 -15.97
N PHE A 29 -9.92 11.42 -15.57
CA PHE A 29 -8.62 11.93 -15.95
C PHE A 29 -8.00 12.64 -14.75
N LEU A 30 -6.81 12.18 -14.36
CA LEU A 30 -6.07 12.74 -13.22
C LEU A 30 -4.67 13.14 -13.63
N ILE A 31 -4.16 14.14 -12.95
CA ILE A 31 -2.76 14.57 -13.05
C ILE A 31 -2.20 14.59 -11.63
N PHE A 32 -1.10 13.87 -11.41
CA PHE A 32 -0.44 13.83 -10.11
C PHE A 32 1.08 13.81 -10.25
N LEU A 33 1.73 14.20 -9.17
CA LEU A 33 3.18 14.25 -9.04
C LEU A 33 3.60 13.51 -7.77
N SER A 34 4.48 12.52 -7.90
CA SER A 34 5.13 11.93 -6.73
C SER A 34 6.18 12.90 -6.18
N ILE A 35 6.23 13.04 -4.86
CA ILE A 35 7.11 13.98 -4.18
C ILE A 35 8.26 13.25 -3.47
N ASN A 36 9.29 13.99 -3.10
CA ASN A 36 10.45 13.46 -2.37
C ASN A 36 10.15 13.32 -0.86
N LYS A 37 9.05 12.62 -0.58
CA LYS A 37 8.62 12.17 0.74
C LYS A 37 8.10 10.75 0.61
N TYR A 38 8.43 9.89 1.56
CA TYR A 38 8.28 8.45 1.38
C TYR A 38 7.64 7.79 2.59
N VAL A 39 7.03 6.64 2.34
CA VAL A 39 6.79 5.59 3.31
C VAL A 39 7.89 4.55 3.13
N TYR A 40 8.50 4.14 4.23
CA TYR A 40 9.53 3.10 4.28
C TYR A 40 8.97 1.89 5.01
N ILE A 41 9.20 0.71 4.45
CA ILE A 41 8.91 -0.58 5.08
C ILE A 41 10.20 -1.38 5.12
N THR A 42 10.56 -1.87 6.29
CA THR A 42 11.57 -2.92 6.42
C THR A 42 10.88 -4.22 6.78
N LEU A 43 11.33 -5.31 6.16
CA LEU A 43 10.83 -6.65 6.39
C LEU A 43 12.03 -7.58 6.59
N SER A 44 12.04 -8.32 7.69
CA SER A 44 13.07 -9.33 7.98
C SER A 44 12.46 -10.62 8.52
N GLU A 45 13.23 -11.69 8.41
CA GLU A 45 12.87 -12.97 9.04
C GLU A 45 13.15 -12.91 10.54
N ARG A 46 12.29 -13.59 11.29
CA ARG A 46 12.36 -13.72 12.75
C ARG A 46 12.30 -15.21 13.11
N ASP A 47 13.45 -15.87 12.93
CA ASP A 47 13.50 -17.32 12.99
C ASP A 47 13.54 -17.88 14.43
N TYR A 48 14.01 -17.08 15.38
CA TYR A 48 14.26 -17.53 16.75
C TYR A 48 12.97 -17.78 17.57
N ASP A 49 11.86 -17.09 17.29
CA ASP A 49 10.59 -17.26 18.03
C ASP A 49 9.36 -17.47 17.13
N LYS A 50 9.55 -17.37 15.80
CA LYS A 50 8.49 -17.54 14.79
C LYS A 50 7.28 -16.63 14.96
N LYS A 51 7.41 -15.54 15.73
CA LYS A 51 6.34 -14.57 15.96
C LYS A 51 6.23 -13.58 14.80
N ILE A 52 5.13 -12.83 14.80
CA ILE A 52 4.92 -11.66 13.95
C ILE A 52 5.19 -10.44 14.82
N TRP A 53 6.22 -9.68 14.50
CA TRP A 53 6.55 -8.41 15.13
C TRP A 53 6.26 -7.27 14.18
N LEU A 54 5.42 -6.33 14.62
CA LEU A 54 5.03 -5.17 13.81
C LEU A 54 5.35 -3.91 14.62
N SER A 55 6.01 -2.94 13.97
CA SER A 55 6.30 -1.63 14.54
C SER A 55 5.90 -0.55 13.52
N TYR A 56 4.95 0.27 13.91
CA TYR A 56 4.41 1.39 13.12
C TYR A 56 4.12 2.55 14.09
N SER A 57 2.92 3.13 14.15
CA SER A 57 2.50 4.02 15.25
C SER A 57 2.22 3.28 16.57
N ASP A 58 2.19 1.97 16.52
CA ASP A 58 2.03 1.05 17.66
C ASP A 58 3.00 -0.13 17.48
N ILE A 59 3.16 -0.94 18.54
CA ILE A 59 3.97 -2.16 18.52
C ILE A 59 3.07 -3.36 18.79
N GLU A 60 3.14 -4.35 17.90
CA GLU A 60 2.42 -5.61 18.05
C GLU A 60 3.40 -6.79 18.03
N ASN A 61 3.23 -7.74 18.97
CA ASN A 61 3.97 -9.02 19.02
C ASN A 61 2.96 -10.17 19.09
N LEU A 62 2.80 -10.89 18.00
CA LEU A 62 1.68 -11.78 17.76
C LEU A 62 2.10 -13.15 17.25
N ASN A 63 1.28 -14.15 17.54
CA ASN A 63 1.45 -15.51 17.02
C ASN A 63 0.58 -15.80 15.79
N ASN A 64 -0.37 -14.92 15.46
CA ASN A 64 -1.34 -15.16 14.39
C ASN A 64 -1.76 -13.87 13.69
N ILE A 65 -1.85 -13.91 12.37
CA ILE A 65 -2.30 -12.82 11.49
C ILE A 65 -3.71 -12.31 11.91
N SER A 66 -4.59 -13.19 12.38
CA SER A 66 -5.96 -12.81 12.75
C SER A 66 -6.00 -11.77 13.87
N LYS A 67 -4.98 -11.74 14.73
CA LYS A 67 -4.86 -10.82 15.87
C LYS A 67 -4.25 -9.46 15.51
N ILE A 68 -3.76 -9.26 14.29
CA ILE A 68 -3.23 -7.97 13.84
C ILE A 68 -4.31 -6.91 13.94
N LYS A 69 -4.03 -5.82 14.64
CA LYS A 69 -4.95 -4.68 14.82
C LYS A 69 -4.94 -3.78 13.58
N ASN A 70 -3.73 -3.47 13.06
CA ASN A 70 -3.61 -2.63 11.88
C ASN A 70 -4.25 -3.32 10.65
N GLU A 71 -5.38 -2.77 10.18
CA GLU A 71 -6.17 -3.36 9.10
C GLU A 71 -5.43 -3.41 7.76
N TYR A 72 -4.56 -2.42 7.47
CA TYR A 72 -3.75 -2.37 6.24
C TYR A 72 -2.69 -3.47 6.21
N ILE A 73 -1.97 -3.67 7.32
CA ILE A 73 -1.01 -4.78 7.43
C ILE A 73 -1.75 -6.11 7.35
N LYS A 74 -2.86 -6.21 8.06
CA LYS A 74 -3.68 -7.44 8.12
C LYS A 74 -4.17 -7.87 6.74
N VAL A 75 -4.68 -6.96 5.91
CA VAL A 75 -5.18 -7.29 4.57
C VAL A 75 -4.05 -7.75 3.66
N CYS A 76 -2.86 -7.16 3.75
CA CYS A 76 -1.69 -7.62 3.00
C CYS A 76 -1.23 -9.02 3.43
N PHE A 77 -1.17 -9.27 4.73
CA PHE A 77 -0.70 -10.55 5.29
C PHE A 77 -1.67 -11.69 5.03
N LYS A 78 -2.97 -11.43 4.99
CA LYS A 78 -4.01 -12.44 4.66
C LYS A 78 -3.83 -13.11 3.30
N ARG A 79 -3.06 -12.51 2.39
CA ARG A 79 -2.72 -13.14 1.10
C ARG A 79 -1.90 -14.43 1.26
N PHE A 80 -1.25 -14.60 2.40
CA PHE A 80 -0.32 -15.69 2.64
C PHE A 80 -0.80 -16.53 3.82
N LYS A 81 -1.17 -17.79 3.54
CA LYS A 81 -1.48 -18.76 4.59
C LYS A 81 -0.24 -19.01 5.44
N ASN A 82 -0.40 -19.05 6.76
CA ASN A 82 0.66 -19.41 7.70
C ASN A 82 1.92 -18.51 7.67
N LEU A 83 1.76 -17.21 7.36
CA LEU A 83 2.86 -16.26 7.47
C LEU A 83 3.23 -16.11 8.96
N LYS A 84 4.45 -16.51 9.31
CA LYS A 84 5.02 -16.49 10.67
C LYS A 84 6.51 -16.13 10.58
N GLY A 85 7.09 -15.76 11.71
CA GLY A 85 8.51 -15.48 11.78
C GLY A 85 8.89 -14.26 10.95
N ILE A 86 8.12 -13.18 11.09
CA ILE A 86 8.32 -11.93 10.33
C ILE A 86 8.36 -10.75 11.28
N GLU A 87 9.30 -9.86 11.01
CA GLU A 87 9.42 -8.55 11.62
C GLU A 87 9.24 -7.48 10.55
N LEU A 88 8.28 -6.57 10.77
CA LEU A 88 7.96 -5.46 9.87
C LEU A 88 8.01 -4.15 10.64
N HIS A 89 8.79 -3.19 10.14
CA HIS A 89 8.79 -1.82 10.65
C HIS A 89 8.34 -0.86 9.55
N SER A 90 7.59 0.16 9.95
CA SER A 90 7.15 1.25 9.09
C SER A 90 7.60 2.59 9.63
N ILE A 91 8.19 3.38 8.76
CA ILE A 91 8.57 4.77 9.01
C ILE A 91 8.01 5.63 7.87
N THR A 92 7.57 6.83 8.18
CA THR A 92 7.08 7.78 7.17
C THR A 92 7.66 9.15 7.40
N ASP A 93 8.00 9.85 6.31
CA ASP A 93 8.53 11.22 6.35
C ASP A 93 7.48 12.27 6.74
N ILE A 94 6.20 11.91 6.71
CA ILE A 94 5.08 12.83 6.95
C ILE A 94 4.03 12.12 7.81
N PRO A 95 3.39 12.81 8.75
CA PRO A 95 2.30 12.24 9.54
C PRO A 95 1.18 11.65 8.69
N SER A 96 0.50 10.63 9.21
CA SER A 96 -0.70 10.07 8.60
C SER A 96 -1.79 11.15 8.46
N SER A 97 -2.74 10.92 7.56
CA SER A 97 -3.86 11.84 7.29
C SER A 97 -3.47 13.22 6.73
N SER A 98 -2.27 13.33 6.14
CA SER A 98 -1.78 14.56 5.49
C SER A 98 -2.44 14.85 4.12
N GLY A 99 -3.27 13.97 3.59
CA GLY A 99 -3.85 14.08 2.25
C GLY A 99 -2.87 13.77 1.10
N LEU A 100 -1.66 13.28 1.41
CA LEU A 100 -0.59 13.04 0.43
C LEU A 100 -0.48 11.59 -0.05
N GLY A 101 -1.51 10.76 0.17
CA GLY A 101 -1.56 9.38 -0.32
C GLY A 101 -0.76 8.37 0.51
N SER A 102 -0.58 8.64 1.81
CA SER A 102 0.23 7.79 2.69
C SER A 102 -0.33 6.37 2.83
N SER A 103 -1.65 6.18 2.86
CA SER A 103 -2.29 4.85 2.94
C SER A 103 -2.00 3.98 1.72
N GLY A 104 -2.15 4.54 0.52
CA GLY A 104 -1.84 3.85 -0.73
C GLY A 104 -0.36 3.49 -0.83
N SER A 105 0.54 4.42 -0.47
CA SER A 105 1.98 4.16 -0.44
C SER A 105 2.36 3.09 0.59
N PHE A 106 1.69 3.07 1.74
CA PHE A 106 1.88 2.05 2.77
C PHE A 106 1.47 0.66 2.28
N LEU A 107 0.29 0.51 1.69
CA LEU A 107 -0.18 -0.75 1.10
C LEU A 107 0.76 -1.27 0.01
N VAL A 108 1.16 -0.39 -0.91
CA VAL A 108 2.09 -0.74 -1.99
C VAL A 108 3.42 -1.23 -1.43
N SER A 109 3.99 -0.50 -0.45
CA SER A 109 5.27 -0.87 0.15
C SER A 109 5.23 -2.23 0.84
N ILE A 110 4.17 -2.52 1.61
CA ILE A 110 4.00 -3.81 2.28
C ILE A 110 3.83 -4.92 1.25
N ASN A 111 2.94 -4.75 0.25
CA ASN A 111 2.71 -5.75 -0.79
C ASN A 111 3.98 -6.05 -1.57
N TYR A 112 4.76 -5.01 -1.90
CA TYR A 112 6.02 -5.19 -2.63
C TYR A 112 7.06 -5.91 -1.78
N ALA A 113 7.24 -5.53 -0.51
CA ALA A 113 8.13 -6.21 0.42
C ALA A 113 7.76 -7.70 0.59
N LEU A 114 6.49 -8.01 0.75
CA LEU A 114 5.98 -9.39 0.86
C LEU A 114 6.17 -10.17 -0.45
N ASN A 115 6.00 -9.54 -1.61
CA ASN A 115 6.26 -10.19 -2.89
C ASN A 115 7.74 -10.56 -3.05
N ILE A 116 8.66 -9.65 -2.70
CA ILE A 116 10.10 -9.94 -2.69
C ILE A 116 10.41 -11.09 -1.72
N TYR A 117 9.87 -11.03 -0.51
CA TYR A 117 10.06 -12.06 0.52
C TYR A 117 9.58 -13.44 0.07
N LYS A 118 8.45 -13.51 -0.61
CA LYS A 118 7.86 -14.74 -1.14
C LYS A 118 8.33 -15.11 -2.55
N LYS A 119 9.28 -14.35 -3.12
CA LYS A 119 9.81 -14.54 -4.49
C LYS A 119 8.72 -14.54 -5.57
N ILE A 120 7.69 -13.70 -5.37
CA ILE A 120 6.59 -13.52 -6.32
C ILE A 120 6.99 -12.43 -7.30
N ASN A 121 7.08 -12.76 -8.58
CA ASN A 121 7.24 -11.79 -9.64
C ASN A 121 5.85 -11.22 -10.00
N MET A 122 5.65 -9.94 -9.76
CA MET A 122 4.39 -9.25 -10.03
C MET A 122 4.66 -7.98 -10.85
N SER A 123 3.87 -7.74 -11.88
CA SER A 123 3.99 -6.52 -12.66
C SER A 123 3.66 -5.28 -11.83
N LYS A 124 4.16 -4.12 -12.26
CA LYS A 124 3.83 -2.84 -11.61
C LYS A 124 2.32 -2.58 -11.61
N ASN A 125 1.66 -2.89 -12.72
CA ASN A 125 0.21 -2.73 -12.83
C ASN A 125 -0.55 -3.63 -11.84
N ASP A 126 -0.17 -4.90 -11.76
CA ASP A 126 -0.82 -5.85 -10.85
C ASP A 126 -0.59 -5.47 -9.39
N LEU A 127 0.59 -4.95 -9.05
CA LEU A 127 0.88 -4.45 -7.70
C LEU A 127 0.00 -3.25 -7.35
N ALA A 128 -0.17 -2.30 -8.28
CA ALA A 128 -1.04 -1.15 -8.09
C ALA A 128 -2.51 -1.59 -7.92
N GLU A 129 -3.02 -2.41 -8.85
CA GLU A 129 -4.41 -2.90 -8.81
C GLU A 129 -4.69 -3.76 -7.57
N LEU A 130 -3.76 -4.62 -7.16
CA LEU A 130 -3.87 -5.38 -5.92
C LEU A 130 -4.05 -4.46 -4.72
N SER A 131 -3.20 -3.43 -4.62
CA SER A 131 -3.23 -2.49 -3.50
C SER A 131 -4.50 -1.62 -3.52
N CYS A 132 -4.97 -1.20 -4.70
CA CYS A 132 -6.27 -0.53 -4.88
C CYS A 132 -7.42 -1.42 -4.40
N ASN A 133 -7.46 -2.67 -4.85
CA ASN A 133 -8.51 -3.61 -4.49
C ASN A 133 -8.53 -3.92 -2.99
N GLN A 134 -7.38 -4.01 -2.36
CA GLN A 134 -7.29 -4.19 -0.91
C GLN A 134 -7.85 -3.00 -0.14
N GLU A 135 -7.54 -1.76 -0.55
CA GLU A 135 -8.03 -0.57 0.14
C GLU A 135 -9.53 -0.34 -0.11
N ILE A 136 -9.94 -0.35 -1.37
CA ILE A 136 -11.31 -0.02 -1.77
C ILE A 136 -12.29 -1.11 -1.34
N PHE A 137 -12.00 -2.36 -1.68
CA PHE A 137 -12.94 -3.47 -1.46
C PHE A 137 -12.59 -4.31 -0.23
N GLY A 138 -11.31 -4.53 0.04
CA GLY A 138 -10.85 -5.32 1.17
C GLY A 138 -11.05 -4.64 2.51
N LEU A 139 -10.83 -3.33 2.57
CA LEU A 139 -11.00 -2.49 3.75
C LEU A 139 -12.25 -1.60 3.71
N ASN A 140 -13.00 -1.64 2.59
CA ASN A 140 -14.19 -0.82 2.37
C ASN A 140 -13.95 0.69 2.59
N LYS A 141 -12.80 1.20 2.11
CA LYS A 141 -12.46 2.62 2.22
C LYS A 141 -12.99 3.40 1.02
N SER A 142 -13.47 4.61 1.28
CA SER A 142 -13.79 5.59 0.23
C SER A 142 -12.50 6.16 -0.36
N SER A 143 -11.76 5.34 -1.11
CA SER A 143 -10.47 5.66 -1.71
C SER A 143 -10.52 5.51 -3.22
N GLY A 144 -9.67 6.26 -3.92
CA GLY A 144 -9.45 6.14 -5.35
C GLY A 144 -8.25 5.26 -5.68
N LYS A 145 -7.81 5.32 -6.93
CA LYS A 145 -6.68 4.52 -7.44
C LYS A 145 -5.36 5.29 -7.54
N GLN A 146 -5.40 6.61 -7.51
CA GLN A 146 -4.23 7.45 -7.81
C GLN A 146 -3.05 7.21 -6.86
N ASP A 147 -3.31 6.96 -5.57
CA ASP A 147 -2.30 6.86 -4.53
C ASP A 147 -1.38 5.66 -4.77
N GLN A 148 -1.97 4.51 -5.04
CA GLN A 148 -1.27 3.27 -5.33
C GLN A 148 -0.50 3.35 -6.65
N TYR A 149 -1.11 3.94 -7.68
CA TYR A 149 -0.44 4.14 -8.96
C TYR A 149 0.72 5.13 -8.85
N ALA A 150 0.56 6.23 -8.11
CA ALA A 150 1.65 7.17 -7.83
C ALA A 150 2.79 6.50 -7.04
N ALA A 151 2.48 5.68 -6.05
CA ALA A 151 3.46 4.95 -5.25
C ALA A 151 4.27 3.94 -6.07
N VAL A 152 3.62 3.26 -7.04
CA VAL A 152 4.27 2.23 -7.88
C VAL A 152 5.09 2.84 -9.01
N TYR A 153 4.56 3.87 -9.69
CA TYR A 153 5.17 4.41 -10.91
C TYR A 153 6.07 5.61 -10.69
N GLY A 154 5.79 6.39 -9.65
CA GLY A 154 6.56 7.60 -9.35
C GLY A 154 6.48 8.70 -10.42
N GLY A 155 7.10 9.83 -10.15
CA GLY A 155 7.26 10.94 -11.10
C GLY A 155 5.97 11.70 -11.39
N PHE A 156 6.00 12.51 -12.46
CA PHE A 156 4.83 13.22 -13.00
C PHE A 156 4.05 12.29 -13.92
N LYS A 157 2.75 12.11 -13.68
CA LYS A 157 1.90 11.18 -14.42
C LYS A 157 0.52 11.74 -14.69
N THR A 158 -0.04 11.30 -15.81
CA THR A 158 -1.47 11.38 -16.08
C THR A 158 -2.06 9.97 -15.99
N MET A 159 -3.26 9.86 -15.49
CA MET A 159 -4.00 8.61 -15.38
C MET A 159 -5.38 8.77 -16.00
N LYS A 160 -5.73 7.86 -16.87
CA LYS A 160 -7.08 7.76 -17.45
C LYS A 160 -7.71 6.44 -16.98
N ILE A 161 -8.92 6.51 -16.49
CA ILE A 161 -9.74 5.34 -16.18
C ILE A 161 -10.93 5.37 -17.13
N ASN A 162 -11.02 4.37 -17.99
CA ASN A 162 -12.13 4.21 -18.91
C ASN A 162 -13.09 3.16 -18.38
N ASN A 163 -14.38 3.39 -18.57
CA ASN A 163 -15.39 2.35 -18.35
C ASN A 163 -15.12 1.19 -19.32
N LYS A 164 -15.10 0.00 -18.79
CA LYS A 164 -15.16 -1.21 -19.62
C LYS A 164 -16.59 -1.69 -19.72
#